data_5993bbf4a498ee1f66a8ef6b8f8f6e91
#
_entry.id   5993bbf4a498ee1f66a8ef6b8f8f6e91
#
_cell.length_a   1.000
_cell.length_b   1.000
_cell.length_c   1.000
_cell.angle_alpha   90.00
_cell.angle_beta   90.00
_cell.angle_gamma   90.00
#
_symmetry.space_group_name_H-M   'P 1'
#
loop_
_entity.id
_entity.type
_entity.pdbx_description
1 polymer ?
#
loop_
_entity_poly.entity_id
_entity_poly.type
_entity_poly.pdbx_seq_one_letter_code
_entity_poly.pdbx_strand_id
1 'polypeptide(L)'
;MQNQASLQETKQHGAVRFPFNLYPCTIPGDFQQVALHWHESMELVFVKQGMGLVQVGAVTYPAYRGDIFLFAPGTLHALRQAEEQRMEYENIIFEPELLGGAEDLCAEKYLLPLQSGRLSLPVRLTPNDLCYLQAAACLRELEDANRAKRPGYELLVKGALLRFLALLIAQGRQCLPTETADTQRLKTVLQWLSAHYAEPLRVADAAGVCSFSASHF
;
A
#
# COMPACT_ATOMS: atom_id res chain seq x y z
N MET A 1 24.16 -17.61 2.18
CA MET A 1 23.63 -16.74 3.24
C MET A 1 22.49 -15.98 2.61
N GLN A 2 21.24 -16.40 2.84
CA GLN A 2 20.07 -15.71 2.34
C GLN A 2 19.92 -14.39 3.12
N ASN A 3 19.94 -13.28 2.39
CA ASN A 3 19.70 -11.95 2.93
C ASN A 3 18.26 -11.95 3.48
N GLN A 4 18.11 -11.99 4.80
CA GLN A 4 16.79 -11.91 5.42
C GLN A 4 16.29 -10.47 5.21
N ALA A 5 15.32 -10.32 4.32
CA ALA A 5 14.75 -9.04 3.96
C ALA A 5 14.12 -8.39 5.20
N SER A 6 14.52 -7.17 5.51
CA SER A 6 13.79 -6.30 6.42
C SER A 6 12.33 -6.24 5.97
N LEU A 7 11.37 -6.26 6.92
CA LEU A 7 9.95 -6.06 6.60
C LEU A 7 9.67 -4.67 6.03
N GLN A 8 10.57 -3.74 6.24
CA GLN A 8 10.55 -2.45 5.57
C GLN A 8 11.21 -2.57 4.20
N GLU A 9 10.43 -2.39 3.17
CA GLU A 9 10.95 -2.23 1.81
C GLU A 9 11.48 -0.81 1.64
N THR A 10 12.76 -0.70 1.24
CA THR A 10 13.45 0.57 0.99
C THR A 10 13.70 0.80 -0.50
N LYS A 11 13.11 -0.03 -1.35
CA LYS A 11 13.25 0.07 -2.80
C LYS A 11 12.63 1.36 -3.31
N GLN A 12 13.39 2.12 -4.08
CA GLN A 12 12.88 3.28 -4.79
C GLN A 12 12.16 2.86 -6.07
N HIS A 13 10.92 3.33 -6.24
CA HIS A 13 10.10 3.08 -7.42
C HIS A 13 10.11 4.29 -8.35
N GLY A 14 10.47 4.05 -9.63
CA GLY A 14 10.55 5.12 -10.63
C GLY A 14 11.83 5.96 -10.56
N ALA A 15 11.82 7.10 -11.24
CA ALA A 15 12.93 8.04 -11.26
C ALA A 15 12.84 9.02 -10.08
N VAL A 16 13.99 9.53 -9.61
CA VAL A 16 14.05 10.51 -8.50
C VAL A 16 13.10 11.71 -8.70
N ARG A 17 12.99 12.22 -9.93
CA ARG A 17 12.12 13.37 -10.26
C ARG A 17 10.69 12.98 -10.65
N PHE A 18 10.44 11.70 -10.83
CA PHE A 18 9.13 11.14 -11.11
C PHE A 18 9.02 9.79 -10.41
N PRO A 19 8.85 9.79 -9.07
CA PRO A 19 8.82 8.59 -8.23
C PRO A 19 7.47 7.89 -8.36
N PHE A 20 7.28 7.24 -9.52
CA PHE A 20 6.10 6.51 -9.92
C PHE A 20 6.51 5.29 -10.73
N ASN A 21 5.86 4.16 -10.48
CA ASN A 21 5.91 3.02 -11.38
C ASN A 21 4.59 2.24 -11.38
N LEU A 22 4.37 1.52 -12.46
CA LEU A 22 3.26 0.61 -12.66
C LEU A 22 3.82 -0.74 -13.13
N TYR A 23 3.49 -1.79 -12.38
CA TYR A 23 3.93 -3.15 -12.65
C TYR A 23 2.72 -4.04 -12.92
N PRO A 24 2.59 -4.65 -14.11
CA PRO A 24 1.68 -5.78 -14.27
C PRO A 24 2.25 -6.98 -13.53
N CYS A 25 1.44 -7.58 -12.67
CA CYS A 25 1.86 -8.64 -11.75
C CYS A 25 0.89 -9.81 -11.80
N THR A 26 1.42 -11.02 -11.57
CA THR A 26 0.64 -12.24 -11.50
C THR A 26 1.06 -13.11 -10.32
N ILE A 27 0.11 -13.57 -9.53
CA ILE A 27 0.27 -14.55 -8.46
C ILE A 27 -0.61 -15.79 -8.76
N PRO A 28 -0.07 -17.01 -8.78
CA PRO A 28 1.33 -17.32 -8.98
C PRO A 28 1.71 -17.13 -10.45
N GLY A 29 2.91 -16.75 -10.70
CA GLY A 29 3.42 -16.54 -12.06
C GLY A 29 4.74 -15.78 -11.97
N ASP A 30 4.68 -14.48 -11.77
CA ASP A 30 5.88 -13.69 -11.58
C ASP A 30 6.55 -13.99 -10.22
N PHE A 31 5.72 -14.26 -9.20
CA PHE A 31 6.13 -14.71 -7.86
C PHE A 31 5.01 -15.48 -7.17
N GLN A 32 5.36 -16.30 -6.18
CA GLN A 32 4.40 -17.12 -5.45
C GLN A 32 3.52 -16.28 -4.52
N GLN A 33 4.09 -15.24 -3.94
CA GLN A 33 3.42 -14.29 -3.04
C GLN A 33 4.25 -13.02 -2.90
N VAL A 34 3.60 -11.92 -2.52
CA VAL A 34 4.25 -10.75 -1.94
C VAL A 34 4.24 -10.95 -0.43
N ALA A 35 5.43 -11.15 0.16
CA ALA A 35 5.57 -11.37 1.60
C ALA A 35 5.08 -10.14 2.38
N LEU A 36 4.76 -10.35 3.66
CA LEU A 36 4.36 -9.26 4.54
C LEU A 36 5.46 -8.21 4.63
N HIS A 37 5.14 -6.96 4.29
CA HIS A 37 6.07 -5.83 4.28
C HIS A 37 5.32 -4.50 4.42
N TRP A 38 6.07 -3.43 4.54
CA TRP A 38 5.57 -2.06 4.49
C TRP A 38 6.63 -1.13 3.88
N HIS A 39 6.20 0.01 3.34
CA HIS A 39 7.05 1.06 2.75
C HIS A 39 6.39 2.44 2.93
N GLU A 40 7.14 3.51 2.65
CA GLU A 40 6.66 4.89 2.76
C GLU A 40 5.93 5.39 1.50
N SER A 41 6.01 4.64 0.41
CA SER A 41 5.26 4.94 -0.81
C SER A 41 3.76 4.66 -0.63
N MET A 42 2.94 5.32 -1.41
CA MET A 42 1.55 4.88 -1.63
C MET A 42 1.51 3.78 -2.68
N GLU A 43 0.66 2.78 -2.45
CA GLU A 43 0.49 1.67 -3.38
C GLU A 43 -0.98 1.40 -3.66
N LEU A 44 -1.29 1.15 -4.94
CA LEU A 44 -2.60 0.74 -5.41
C LEU A 44 -2.47 -0.62 -6.10
N VAL A 45 -3.31 -1.57 -5.69
CA VAL A 45 -3.43 -2.89 -6.32
C VAL A 45 -4.78 -2.94 -7.02
N PHE A 46 -4.78 -2.90 -8.35
CA PHE A 46 -6.00 -3.02 -9.16
C PHE A 46 -6.11 -4.42 -9.75
N VAL A 47 -6.99 -5.25 -9.22
CA VAL A 47 -7.18 -6.63 -9.66
C VAL A 47 -7.85 -6.66 -11.03
N LYS A 48 -7.15 -7.17 -12.03
CA LYS A 48 -7.59 -7.22 -13.44
C LYS A 48 -8.30 -8.52 -13.76
N GLN A 49 -7.82 -9.65 -13.19
CA GLN A 49 -8.33 -10.97 -13.51
C GLN A 49 -8.13 -11.94 -12.35
N GLY A 50 -9.05 -12.91 -12.20
CA GLY A 50 -8.94 -13.96 -11.21
C GLY A 50 -9.24 -13.49 -9.79
N MET A 51 -8.66 -14.19 -8.82
CA MET A 51 -8.80 -13.87 -7.40
C MET A 51 -7.53 -14.21 -6.59
N GLY A 52 -7.37 -13.52 -5.47
CA GLY A 52 -6.29 -13.74 -4.51
C GLY A 52 -6.71 -13.33 -3.10
N LEU A 53 -5.73 -13.25 -2.22
CA LEU A 53 -5.89 -12.76 -0.85
C LEU A 53 -4.98 -11.57 -0.64
N VAL A 54 -5.54 -10.48 -0.12
CA VAL A 54 -4.81 -9.27 0.27
C VAL A 54 -4.93 -9.11 1.77
N GLN A 55 -3.79 -9.15 2.44
CA GLN A 55 -3.70 -8.90 3.88
C GLN A 55 -3.32 -7.44 4.11
N VAL A 56 -4.02 -6.76 5.03
CA VAL A 56 -3.72 -5.40 5.48
C VAL A 56 -3.75 -5.39 7.01
N GLY A 57 -2.59 -5.19 7.62
CA GLY A 57 -2.42 -5.40 9.05
C GLY A 57 -2.81 -6.81 9.46
N ALA A 58 -3.77 -6.94 10.38
CA ALA A 58 -4.29 -8.22 10.85
C ALA A 58 -5.48 -8.76 10.01
N VAL A 59 -6.00 -7.97 9.06
CA VAL A 59 -7.21 -8.34 8.30
C VAL A 59 -6.82 -8.89 6.93
N THR A 60 -7.41 -10.02 6.55
CA THR A 60 -7.26 -10.61 5.21
C THR A 60 -8.57 -10.45 4.43
N TYR A 61 -8.46 -9.91 3.23
CA TYR A 61 -9.57 -9.68 2.31
C TYR A 61 -9.46 -10.63 1.13
N PRO A 62 -10.54 -11.32 0.72
CA PRO A 62 -10.59 -11.91 -0.61
C PRO A 62 -10.60 -10.80 -1.65
N ALA A 63 -9.72 -10.90 -2.63
CA ALA A 63 -9.55 -9.93 -3.72
C ALA A 63 -10.09 -10.51 -5.01
N TYR A 64 -11.05 -9.84 -5.62
CA TYR A 64 -11.70 -10.29 -6.85
C TYR A 64 -11.42 -9.32 -8.00
N ARG A 65 -11.62 -9.80 -9.22
CA ARG A 65 -11.56 -8.95 -10.40
C ARG A 65 -12.38 -7.66 -10.23
N GLY A 66 -11.73 -6.53 -10.45
CA GLY A 66 -12.30 -5.21 -10.31
C GLY A 66 -12.03 -4.54 -8.96
N ASP A 67 -11.62 -5.28 -7.93
CA ASP A 67 -11.26 -4.68 -6.66
C ASP A 67 -10.02 -3.79 -6.80
N ILE A 68 -10.04 -2.68 -6.08
CA ILE A 68 -8.91 -1.76 -5.96
C ILE A 68 -8.55 -1.67 -4.48
N PHE A 69 -7.32 -2.05 -4.13
CA PHE A 69 -6.78 -1.85 -2.80
C PHE A 69 -5.87 -0.63 -2.78
N LEU A 70 -5.88 0.09 -1.66
CA LEU A 70 -5.04 1.24 -1.41
C LEU A 70 -4.27 1.04 -0.12
N PHE A 71 -2.94 1.09 -0.21
CA PHE A 71 -2.05 1.07 0.94
C PHE A 71 -1.43 2.47 1.09
N ALA A 72 -1.80 3.13 2.18
CA ALA A 72 -1.18 4.39 2.58
C ALA A 72 0.26 4.13 3.07
N PRO A 73 1.13 5.15 3.09
CA PRO A 73 2.48 5.05 3.64
C PRO A 73 2.49 4.33 4.98
N GLY A 74 3.45 3.43 5.17
CA GLY A 74 3.59 2.66 6.38
C GLY A 74 2.58 1.50 6.56
N THR A 75 1.64 1.28 5.66
CA THR A 75 0.66 0.20 5.80
C THR A 75 1.31 -1.18 5.65
N LEU A 76 1.19 -2.02 6.68
CA LEU A 76 1.68 -3.41 6.65
C LEU A 76 0.73 -4.24 5.78
N HIS A 77 1.25 -4.85 4.70
CA HIS A 77 0.43 -5.60 3.75
C HIS A 77 1.16 -6.78 3.11
N ALA A 78 0.39 -7.72 2.56
CA ALA A 78 0.87 -8.89 1.84
C ALA A 78 -0.16 -9.31 0.78
N LEU A 79 0.30 -9.92 -0.30
CA LEU A 79 -0.57 -10.50 -1.32
C LEU A 79 -0.20 -11.97 -1.52
N ARG A 80 -1.21 -12.84 -1.63
CA ARG A 80 -0.99 -14.27 -1.82
C ARG A 80 -2.06 -14.91 -2.67
N GLN A 81 -1.74 -16.06 -3.19
CA GLN A 81 -2.67 -16.92 -3.90
C GLN A 81 -3.83 -17.33 -2.98
N ALA A 82 -5.04 -17.38 -3.52
CA ALA A 82 -6.20 -17.99 -2.88
C ALA A 82 -6.39 -19.39 -3.46
N GLU A 83 -6.20 -20.40 -2.65
CA GLU A 83 -6.25 -21.82 -3.08
C GLU A 83 -5.36 -22.06 -4.32
N GLU A 84 -5.93 -22.57 -5.42
CA GLU A 84 -5.23 -22.74 -6.71
C GLU A 84 -5.56 -21.65 -7.73
N GLN A 85 -6.20 -20.55 -7.29
CA GLN A 85 -6.61 -19.45 -8.16
C GLN A 85 -5.43 -18.58 -8.56
N ARG A 86 -5.48 -18.03 -9.78
CA ARG A 86 -4.53 -17.03 -10.27
C ARG A 86 -5.12 -15.63 -10.11
N MET A 87 -4.30 -14.69 -9.68
CA MET A 87 -4.65 -13.28 -9.61
C MET A 87 -3.71 -12.46 -10.47
N GLU A 88 -4.25 -11.74 -11.45
CA GLU A 88 -3.54 -10.74 -12.24
C GLU A 88 -3.94 -9.36 -11.77
N TYR A 89 -2.97 -8.48 -11.52
CA TYR A 89 -3.22 -7.13 -11.04
C TYR A 89 -2.19 -6.15 -11.55
N GLU A 90 -2.60 -4.88 -11.63
CA GLU A 90 -1.69 -3.76 -11.80
C GLU A 90 -1.27 -3.26 -10.41
N ASN A 91 0.03 -3.21 -10.18
CA ASN A 91 0.61 -2.63 -8.97
C ASN A 91 1.14 -1.23 -9.30
N ILE A 92 0.50 -0.19 -8.74
CA ILE A 92 0.79 1.22 -8.97
C ILE A 92 1.42 1.76 -7.70
N ILE A 93 2.70 2.11 -7.75
CA ILE A 93 3.47 2.60 -6.60
C ILE A 93 3.98 4.00 -6.90
N PHE A 94 3.81 4.91 -5.94
CA PHE A 94 4.27 6.29 -6.08
C PHE A 94 4.56 6.94 -4.73
N GLU A 95 5.53 7.86 -4.71
CA GLU A 95 5.78 8.68 -3.53
C GLU A 95 4.72 9.79 -3.41
N PRO A 96 4.19 10.07 -2.21
CA PRO A 96 3.21 11.15 -1.99
C PRO A 96 3.68 12.51 -2.50
N GLU A 97 4.99 12.79 -2.45
CA GLU A 97 5.62 14.02 -2.91
C GLU A 97 5.47 14.23 -4.43
N LEU A 98 5.20 13.17 -5.18
CA LEU A 98 4.82 13.28 -6.60
C LEU A 98 3.60 14.18 -6.78
N LEU A 99 2.65 14.14 -5.85
CA LEU A 99 1.35 14.81 -5.99
C LEU A 99 1.37 16.25 -5.51
N GLY A 100 2.25 16.62 -4.58
CA GLY A 100 2.37 17.99 -4.09
C GLY A 100 3.61 18.20 -3.21
N GLY A 101 4.21 19.37 -3.30
CA GLY A 101 5.34 19.78 -2.45
C GLY A 101 4.89 20.34 -1.08
N ALA A 102 5.84 20.55 -0.16
CA ALA A 102 5.56 20.94 1.21
C ALA A 102 4.81 22.29 1.36
N GLU A 103 4.90 23.17 0.38
CA GLU A 103 4.22 24.49 0.37
C GLU A 103 2.86 24.46 -0.36
N ASP A 104 2.38 23.29 -0.77
CA ASP A 104 1.11 23.11 -1.47
C ASP A 104 -0.02 22.90 -0.46
N LEU A 105 -1.12 23.66 -0.60
CA LEU A 105 -2.33 23.52 0.22
C LEU A 105 -2.89 22.10 0.21
N CYS A 106 -2.82 21.39 -0.94
CA CYS A 106 -3.29 20.00 -1.05
C CYS A 106 -2.38 19.06 -0.26
N ALA A 107 -1.07 19.32 -0.26
CA ALA A 107 -0.13 18.56 0.56
C ALA A 107 -0.43 18.76 2.06
N GLU A 108 -0.58 19.99 2.51
CA GLU A 108 -0.90 20.32 3.91
C GLU A 108 -2.21 19.66 4.37
N LYS A 109 -3.28 19.79 3.57
CA LYS A 109 -4.62 19.34 3.96
C LYS A 109 -4.85 17.83 3.82
N TYR A 110 -4.17 17.18 2.89
CA TYR A 110 -4.51 15.81 2.50
C TYR A 110 -3.30 14.87 2.51
N LEU A 111 -2.17 15.22 1.87
CA LEU A 111 -1.06 14.27 1.71
C LEU A 111 -0.30 14.05 3.01
N LEU A 112 0.06 15.12 3.72
CA LEU A 112 0.73 15.01 5.03
C LEU A 112 -0.14 14.33 6.10
N PRO A 113 -1.47 14.62 6.19
CA PRO A 113 -2.36 13.85 7.05
C PRO A 113 -2.46 12.37 6.67
N LEU A 114 -2.43 12.01 5.38
CA LEU A 114 -2.39 10.62 4.91
C LEU A 114 -1.09 9.93 5.35
N GLN A 115 0.06 10.56 5.11
CA GLN A 115 1.38 10.04 5.50
C GLN A 115 1.49 9.84 7.01
N SER A 116 0.92 10.73 7.80
CA SER A 116 0.95 10.66 9.27
C SER A 116 -0.19 9.84 9.88
N GLY A 117 -1.02 9.17 9.08
CA GLY A 117 -2.16 8.38 9.55
C GLY A 117 -3.31 9.20 10.16
N ARG A 118 -3.26 10.54 10.10
CA ARG A 118 -4.35 11.43 10.59
C ARG A 118 -5.54 11.49 9.64
N LEU A 119 -5.33 11.16 8.38
CA LEU A 119 -6.38 10.98 7.38
C LEU A 119 -6.31 9.55 6.88
N SER A 120 -7.42 8.84 6.97
CA SER A 120 -7.54 7.45 6.47
C SER A 120 -8.43 7.42 5.24
N LEU A 121 -8.05 6.57 4.28
CA LEU A 121 -8.83 6.26 3.10
C LEU A 121 -9.33 4.82 3.15
N PRO A 122 -10.39 4.47 2.40
CA PRO A 122 -10.82 3.09 2.28
C PRO A 122 -9.67 2.21 1.78
N VAL A 123 -9.40 1.13 2.50
CA VAL A 123 -8.38 0.13 2.12
C VAL A 123 -8.77 -0.61 0.84
N ARG A 124 -10.08 -0.79 0.61
CA ARG A 124 -10.61 -1.52 -0.54
C ARG A 124 -11.80 -0.78 -1.14
N LEU A 125 -11.79 -0.66 -2.46
CA LEU A 125 -12.96 -0.31 -3.28
C LEU A 125 -13.37 -1.53 -4.09
N THR A 126 -14.68 -1.75 -4.14
CA THR A 126 -15.31 -2.80 -4.94
C THR A 126 -16.16 -2.19 -6.03
N PRO A 127 -16.55 -2.95 -7.07
CA PRO A 127 -17.47 -2.48 -8.10
C PRO A 127 -18.83 -1.95 -7.59
N ASN A 128 -19.18 -2.25 -6.33
CA ASN A 128 -20.43 -1.81 -5.71
C ASN A 128 -20.32 -0.45 -5.00
N ASP A 129 -19.11 0.12 -4.88
CA ASP A 129 -18.91 1.41 -4.23
C ASP A 129 -19.31 2.57 -5.16
N LEU A 130 -19.94 3.61 -4.61
CA LEU A 130 -20.52 4.72 -5.38
C LEU A 130 -19.51 5.44 -6.28
N CYS A 131 -18.26 5.61 -5.82
CA CYS A 131 -17.21 6.27 -6.60
C CYS A 131 -16.45 5.33 -7.51
N TYR A 132 -16.73 4.02 -7.48
CA TYR A 132 -15.91 3.00 -8.14
C TYR A 132 -15.68 3.27 -9.63
N LEU A 133 -16.73 3.54 -10.38
CA LEU A 133 -16.63 3.74 -11.84
C LEU A 133 -15.67 4.90 -12.18
N GLN A 134 -15.76 5.99 -11.41
CA GLN A 134 -14.89 7.16 -11.60
C GLN A 134 -13.46 6.87 -11.13
N ALA A 135 -13.29 6.21 -9.99
CA ALA A 135 -12.00 5.80 -9.47
C ALA A 135 -11.27 4.83 -10.43
N ALA A 136 -11.97 3.80 -10.89
CA ALA A 136 -11.42 2.86 -11.88
C ALA A 136 -11.12 3.52 -13.23
N ALA A 137 -11.88 4.56 -13.64
CA ALA A 137 -11.60 5.34 -14.85
C ALA A 137 -10.29 6.13 -14.70
N CYS A 138 -10.02 6.72 -13.52
CA CYS A 138 -8.73 7.40 -13.26
C CYS A 138 -7.56 6.44 -13.42
N LEU A 139 -7.66 5.21 -12.87
CA LEU A 139 -6.58 4.24 -12.97
C LEU A 139 -6.37 3.75 -14.40
N ARG A 140 -7.43 3.54 -15.19
CA ARG A 140 -7.30 3.19 -16.62
C ARG A 140 -6.66 4.32 -17.43
N GLU A 141 -7.04 5.58 -17.18
CA GLU A 141 -6.41 6.75 -17.79
C GLU A 141 -4.90 6.82 -17.51
N LEU A 142 -4.53 6.56 -16.25
CA LEU A 142 -3.13 6.47 -15.82
C LEU A 142 -2.39 5.33 -16.52
N GLU A 143 -2.96 4.14 -16.59
CA GLU A 143 -2.38 2.97 -17.27
C GLU A 143 -2.13 3.27 -18.75
N ASP A 144 -3.12 3.86 -19.44
CA ASP A 144 -3.00 4.22 -20.86
C ASP A 144 -1.95 5.31 -21.09
N ALA A 145 -1.90 6.33 -20.24
CA ALA A 145 -0.90 7.37 -20.29
C ALA A 145 0.53 6.79 -20.09
N ASN A 146 0.69 5.94 -19.06
CA ASN A 146 1.98 5.29 -18.77
C ASN A 146 2.42 4.32 -19.88
N ARG A 147 1.48 3.63 -20.53
CA ARG A 147 1.76 2.73 -21.65
C ARG A 147 2.19 3.50 -22.90
N ALA A 148 1.49 4.57 -23.21
CA ALA A 148 1.74 5.37 -24.42
C ALA A 148 2.96 6.27 -24.30
N LYS A 149 3.29 6.76 -23.11
CA LYS A 149 4.40 7.69 -22.79
C LYS A 149 4.55 8.85 -23.78
N ARG A 150 3.41 9.41 -24.22
CA ARG A 150 3.39 10.60 -25.08
C ARG A 150 3.85 11.83 -24.30
N PRO A 151 4.31 12.90 -24.95
CA PRO A 151 4.65 14.15 -24.26
C PRO A 151 3.53 14.59 -23.35
N GLY A 152 3.84 14.85 -22.06
CA GLY A 152 2.87 15.22 -21.03
C GLY A 152 2.22 14.05 -20.29
N TYR A 153 2.67 12.79 -20.51
CA TYR A 153 2.11 11.63 -19.79
C TYR A 153 2.28 11.76 -18.28
N GLU A 154 3.36 12.40 -17.82
CA GLU A 154 3.58 12.65 -16.39
C GLU A 154 2.48 13.53 -15.78
N LEU A 155 1.98 14.51 -16.52
CA LEU A 155 0.86 15.36 -16.11
C LEU A 155 -0.43 14.55 -16.03
N LEU A 156 -0.67 13.66 -17.00
CA LEU A 156 -1.85 12.78 -17.01
C LEU A 156 -1.81 11.81 -15.83
N VAL A 157 -0.68 11.16 -15.58
CA VAL A 157 -0.49 10.25 -14.44
C VAL A 157 -0.76 11.00 -13.13
N LYS A 158 -0.13 12.15 -12.92
CA LYS A 158 -0.31 12.96 -11.72
C LYS A 158 -1.75 13.44 -11.56
N GLY A 159 -2.38 13.92 -12.63
CA GLY A 159 -3.78 14.36 -12.63
C GLY A 159 -4.75 13.24 -12.32
N ALA A 160 -4.53 12.03 -12.86
CA ALA A 160 -5.34 10.86 -12.58
C ALA A 160 -5.25 10.43 -11.11
N LEU A 161 -4.04 10.40 -10.52
CA LEU A 161 -3.83 10.09 -9.10
C LEU A 161 -4.49 11.14 -8.18
N LEU A 162 -4.35 12.43 -8.49
CA LEU A 162 -5.00 13.49 -7.71
C LEU A 162 -6.53 13.37 -7.76
N ARG A 163 -7.11 13.11 -8.93
CA ARG A 163 -8.56 12.87 -9.08
C ARG A 163 -9.00 11.62 -8.32
N PHE A 164 -8.25 10.54 -8.41
CA PHE A 164 -8.50 9.30 -7.67
C PHE A 164 -8.58 9.58 -6.16
N LEU A 165 -7.57 10.24 -5.58
CA LEU A 165 -7.56 10.58 -4.16
C LEU A 165 -8.72 11.52 -3.78
N ALA A 166 -9.02 12.53 -4.60
CA ALA A 166 -10.12 13.46 -4.36
C ALA A 166 -11.47 12.74 -4.29
N LEU A 167 -11.70 11.74 -5.16
CA LEU A 167 -12.91 10.92 -5.13
C LEU A 167 -13.04 10.15 -3.83
N LEU A 168 -11.94 9.56 -3.33
CA LEU A 168 -11.95 8.81 -2.07
C LEU A 168 -12.17 9.72 -0.86
N ILE A 169 -11.52 10.87 -0.83
CA ILE A 169 -11.67 11.86 0.25
C ILE A 169 -13.11 12.38 0.29
N ALA A 170 -13.72 12.66 -0.87
CA ALA A 170 -15.09 13.16 -0.97
C ALA A 170 -16.15 12.16 -0.49
N GLN A 171 -15.85 10.87 -0.44
CA GLN A 171 -16.78 9.86 0.11
C GLN A 171 -17.02 10.02 1.62
N GLY A 172 -16.22 10.83 2.31
CA GLY A 172 -16.41 11.13 3.73
C GLY A 172 -16.38 9.92 4.67
N ARG A 173 -16.04 8.74 4.16
CA ARG A 173 -15.78 7.57 4.99
C ARG A 173 -14.50 7.85 5.76
N GLN A 174 -14.62 8.44 6.94
CA GLN A 174 -13.57 8.36 7.94
C GLN A 174 -13.44 6.88 8.29
N CYS A 175 -12.62 6.16 7.53
CA CYS A 175 -12.16 4.86 7.98
C CYS A 175 -11.37 5.11 9.27
N LEU A 176 -11.57 4.28 10.26
CA LEU A 176 -10.74 4.28 11.46
C LEU A 176 -9.27 4.30 11.02
N PRO A 177 -8.40 4.99 11.74
CA PRO A 177 -6.99 5.05 11.41
C PRO A 177 -6.49 3.67 11.04
N THR A 178 -5.89 3.52 9.85
CA THR A 178 -5.37 2.22 9.36
C THR A 178 -4.25 1.74 10.28
N GLU A 179 -3.66 2.66 11.01
CA GLU A 179 -2.60 2.41 11.96
C GLU A 179 -3.13 2.59 13.39
N THR A 180 -3.48 1.46 14.01
CA THR A 180 -3.78 1.43 15.44
C THR A 180 -2.46 1.46 16.22
N ALA A 181 -2.52 1.84 17.51
CA ALA A 181 -1.36 1.72 18.40
C ALA A 181 -0.77 0.30 18.38
N ASP A 182 -1.61 -0.71 18.16
CA ASP A 182 -1.19 -2.11 18.08
C ASP A 182 -0.45 -2.41 16.78
N THR A 183 -0.85 -1.82 15.65
CA THR A 183 -0.12 -1.94 14.38
C THR A 183 1.27 -1.30 14.49
N GLN A 184 1.38 -0.14 15.13
CA GLN A 184 2.66 0.52 15.36
C GLN A 184 3.57 -0.32 16.29
N ARG A 185 3.01 -0.88 17.37
CA ARG A 185 3.73 -1.80 18.25
C ARG A 185 4.21 -3.03 17.50
N LEU A 186 3.35 -3.63 16.67
CA LEU A 186 3.71 -4.77 15.84
C LEU A 186 4.90 -4.44 14.91
N LYS A 187 4.88 -3.31 14.22
CA LYS A 187 6.01 -2.86 13.39
C LYS A 187 7.29 -2.74 14.20
N THR A 188 7.23 -2.10 15.38
CA THR A 188 8.38 -1.92 16.27
C THR A 188 8.97 -3.26 16.69
N VAL A 189 8.13 -4.23 17.07
CA VAL A 189 8.59 -5.58 17.43
C VAL A 189 9.19 -6.30 16.23
N LEU A 190 8.54 -6.23 15.05
CA LEU A 190 9.04 -6.89 13.85
C LEU A 190 10.38 -6.30 13.38
N GLN A 191 10.55 -4.98 13.46
CA GLN A 191 11.84 -4.32 13.18
C GLN A 191 12.93 -4.78 14.18
N TRP A 192 12.60 -4.81 15.47
CA TRP A 192 13.51 -5.25 16.50
C TRP A 192 13.92 -6.73 16.30
N LEU A 193 12.95 -7.62 16.03
CA LEU A 193 13.22 -9.02 15.71
C LEU A 193 14.13 -9.16 14.48
N SER A 194 13.90 -8.38 13.44
CA SER A 194 14.73 -8.38 12.23
C SER A 194 16.17 -7.91 12.48
N ALA A 195 16.38 -7.04 13.47
CA ALA A 195 17.71 -6.56 13.84
C ALA A 195 18.47 -7.55 14.73
N HIS A 196 17.75 -8.36 15.54
CA HIS A 196 18.34 -9.17 16.60
C HIS A 196 18.16 -10.69 16.40
N TYR A 197 17.62 -11.16 15.28
CA TYR A 197 17.28 -12.57 15.05
C TYR A 197 18.48 -13.54 15.18
N ALA A 198 19.71 -13.06 15.02
CA ALA A 198 20.92 -13.84 15.16
C ALA A 198 21.36 -14.02 16.63
N GLU A 199 20.69 -13.37 17.56
CA GLU A 199 20.96 -13.39 19.00
C GLU A 199 19.99 -14.32 19.72
N PRO A 200 20.31 -14.81 20.93
CA PRO A 200 19.36 -15.53 21.77
C PRO A 200 18.20 -14.60 22.17
N LEU A 201 17.02 -14.77 21.58
CA LEU A 201 15.84 -13.95 21.84
C LEU A 201 14.98 -14.56 22.94
N ARG A 202 14.46 -13.72 23.84
CA ARG A 202 13.44 -14.10 24.84
C ARG A 202 12.16 -13.34 24.57
N VAL A 203 11.02 -13.95 24.86
CA VAL A 203 9.69 -13.30 24.76
C VAL A 203 9.64 -12.01 25.58
N ALA A 204 10.31 -11.97 26.75
CA ALA A 204 10.38 -10.77 27.58
C ALA A 204 11.08 -9.60 26.89
N ASP A 205 12.09 -9.86 26.08
CA ASP A 205 12.82 -8.82 25.34
C ASP A 205 11.91 -8.19 24.26
N ALA A 206 11.22 -9.03 23.48
CA ALA A 206 10.23 -8.58 22.49
C ALA A 206 9.04 -7.84 23.13
N ALA A 207 8.53 -8.33 24.25
CA ALA A 207 7.47 -7.68 25.01
C ALA A 207 7.88 -6.29 25.52
N GLY A 208 9.13 -6.17 26.02
CA GLY A 208 9.70 -4.90 26.48
C GLY A 208 9.75 -3.83 25.41
N VAL A 209 10.05 -4.20 24.15
CA VAL A 209 10.10 -3.28 22.99
C VAL A 209 8.74 -2.57 22.74
N CYS A 210 7.62 -3.25 22.98
CA CYS A 210 6.28 -2.68 22.82
C CYS A 210 5.60 -2.30 24.14
N SER A 211 6.38 -2.26 25.25
CA SER A 211 5.90 -1.90 26.59
C SER A 211 4.82 -2.85 27.14
N PHE A 212 4.92 -4.14 26.79
CA PHE A 212 4.08 -5.20 27.35
C PHE A 212 4.84 -6.05 28.38
N SER A 213 4.10 -6.73 29.26
CA SER A 213 4.65 -7.84 30.02
C SER A 213 4.77 -9.08 29.14
N ALA A 214 5.69 -9.98 29.45
CA ALA A 214 5.85 -11.24 28.72
C ALA A 214 4.60 -12.13 28.72
N SER A 215 3.72 -11.97 29.71
CA SER A 215 2.45 -12.69 29.82
C SER A 215 1.31 -12.06 29.02
N HIS A 216 1.47 -10.81 28.61
CA HIS A 216 0.49 -10.09 27.81
C HIS A 216 0.87 -10.07 26.31
N PHE A 217 2.16 -10.24 26.01
CA PHE A 217 2.72 -10.34 24.65
C PHE A 217 2.41 -11.70 24.03
#